data_cb1e565d93b0df175e28d32928a677f3
#
_entry.id   cb1e565d93b0df175e28d32928a677f3
#
_cell.length_a   1.000
_cell.length_b   1.000
_cell.length_c   1.000
_cell.angle_alpha   90.00
_cell.angle_beta   90.00
_cell.angle_gamma   90.00
#
_symmetry.space_group_name_H-M   'P 1'
#
loop_
_entity.id
_entity.type
_entity.pdbx_description
1 polymer ?
#
loop_
_entity_poly.entity_id
_entity_poly.type
_entity_poly.pdbx_seq_one_letter_code
_entity_poly.pdbx_strand_id
1 'polypeptide(L)'
;MKPLHELKQKLYRIWLAITFTAALALVSAILTGCTRNTEPISRTGFYFDTVIQITLYDTADESVLDGCFALAEKYENLFSATKERSDVWNINHAGGETVTVSEETVKLLIWAA
;
A
#
# COMPACT_ATOMS: atom_id res chain seq x y z
N MET A 1 66.87 -22.51 2.57
CA MET A 1 65.99 -21.68 1.65
C MET A 1 64.74 -22.46 1.31
N LYS A 2 63.59 -21.95 1.65
CA LYS A 2 62.31 -22.55 1.21
C LYS A 2 62.16 -22.30 -0.28
N PRO A 3 61.75 -23.28 -1.09
CA PRO A 3 61.66 -23.10 -2.53
C PRO A 3 60.57 -22.06 -2.83
N LEU A 4 60.84 -21.20 -3.79
CA LEU A 4 59.96 -20.10 -4.24
C LEU A 4 58.52 -20.58 -4.56
N HIS A 5 58.39 -21.85 -4.91
CA HIS A 5 57.12 -22.52 -5.20
C HIS A 5 56.20 -22.63 -3.97
N GLU A 6 56.74 -22.96 -2.79
CA GLU A 6 55.92 -23.03 -1.56
C GLU A 6 55.41 -21.65 -1.13
N LEU A 7 56.22 -20.62 -1.33
CA LEU A 7 55.83 -19.25 -1.01
C LEU A 7 54.68 -18.79 -1.91
N LYS A 8 54.73 -19.10 -3.20
CA LYS A 8 53.65 -18.79 -4.16
C LYS A 8 52.36 -19.53 -3.83
N GLN A 9 52.44 -20.80 -3.44
CA GLN A 9 51.29 -21.58 -3.04
C GLN A 9 50.62 -21.04 -1.76
N LYS A 10 51.42 -20.63 -0.77
CA LYS A 10 50.89 -20.00 0.46
C LYS A 10 50.19 -18.68 0.16
N LEU A 11 50.80 -17.83 -0.65
CA LEU A 11 50.19 -16.56 -1.07
C LEU A 11 48.92 -16.77 -1.86
N TYR A 12 48.85 -17.73 -2.76
CA TYR A 12 47.66 -18.06 -3.51
C TYR A 12 46.52 -18.56 -2.62
N ARG A 13 46.80 -19.40 -1.62
CA ARG A 13 45.82 -19.88 -0.66
C ARG A 13 45.28 -18.76 0.23
N ILE A 14 46.13 -17.83 0.64
CA ILE A 14 45.72 -16.65 1.42
C ILE A 14 44.83 -15.75 0.56
N TRP A 15 45.19 -15.54 -0.69
CA TRP A 15 44.41 -14.72 -1.61
C TRP A 15 43.03 -15.33 -1.89
N LEU A 16 42.94 -16.65 -2.10
CA LEU A 16 41.69 -17.37 -2.23
C LEU A 16 40.81 -17.26 -0.98
N ALA A 17 41.38 -17.36 0.22
CA ALA A 17 40.66 -17.21 1.46
C ALA A 17 40.08 -15.81 1.62
N ILE A 18 40.83 -14.77 1.27
CA ILE A 18 40.37 -13.38 1.34
C ILE A 18 39.27 -13.12 0.34
N THR A 19 39.34 -13.62 -0.88
CA THR A 19 38.30 -13.45 -1.90
C THR A 19 37.01 -14.19 -1.52
N PHE A 20 37.14 -15.38 -0.92
CA PHE A 20 35.96 -16.15 -0.45
C PHE A 20 35.26 -15.48 0.72
N THR A 21 36.02 -14.94 1.70
CA THR A 21 35.42 -14.21 2.83
C THR A 21 34.79 -12.89 2.40
N ALA A 22 35.40 -12.18 1.45
CA ALA A 22 34.79 -10.96 0.89
C ALA A 22 33.50 -11.25 0.12
N ALA A 23 33.44 -12.33 -0.66
CA ALA A 23 32.24 -12.77 -1.35
C ALA A 23 31.10 -13.14 -0.39
N LEU A 24 31.42 -13.86 0.71
CA LEU A 24 30.46 -14.24 1.74
C LEU A 24 29.90 -13.03 2.49
N ALA A 25 30.74 -12.02 2.76
CA ALA A 25 30.32 -10.77 3.39
C ALA A 25 29.38 -9.94 2.48
N LEU A 26 29.62 -9.93 1.18
CA LEU A 26 28.74 -9.29 0.19
C LEU A 26 27.37 -9.97 0.11
N VAL A 27 27.32 -11.31 0.14
CA VAL A 27 26.07 -12.06 0.13
C VAL A 27 25.26 -11.82 1.39
N SER A 28 25.90 -11.74 2.56
CA SER A 28 25.20 -11.43 3.82
C SER A 28 24.63 -10.02 3.86
N ALA A 29 25.30 -9.04 3.24
CA ALA A 29 24.80 -7.67 3.13
C ALA A 29 23.55 -7.54 2.26
N ILE A 30 23.40 -8.40 1.24
CA ILE A 30 22.22 -8.44 0.36
C ILE A 30 21.01 -9.09 1.08
N LEU A 31 21.25 -10.06 1.95
CA LEU A 31 20.20 -10.77 2.70
C LEU A 31 19.62 -9.96 3.86
N THR A 32 20.29 -8.91 4.34
CA THR A 32 19.76 -7.97 5.35
C THR A 32 18.93 -6.82 4.75
N GLY A 33 18.64 -6.88 3.46
CA GLY A 33 17.83 -5.90 2.76
C GLY A 33 16.35 -5.98 3.15
N CYS A 34 15.87 -4.92 3.76
CA CYS A 34 14.45 -4.55 3.89
C CYS A 34 13.58 -5.38 4.85
N THR A 35 13.88 -5.34 6.14
CA THR A 35 12.79 -5.31 7.12
C THR A 35 12.48 -3.85 7.45
N ARG A 36 11.65 -3.20 6.63
CA ARG A 36 10.91 -2.04 7.09
C ARG A 36 9.88 -2.57 8.09
N ASN A 37 10.27 -2.69 9.35
CA ASN A 37 9.34 -2.88 10.46
C ASN A 37 8.63 -1.55 10.71
N THR A 38 7.72 -1.19 9.80
CA THR A 38 6.74 -0.16 10.07
C THR A 38 5.58 -0.87 10.74
N GLU A 39 5.28 -0.53 11.99
CA GLU A 39 4.08 -1.06 12.64
C GLU A 39 2.85 -0.65 11.83
N PRO A 40 1.90 -1.56 11.60
CA PRO A 40 0.68 -1.21 10.87
C PRO A 40 -0.10 -0.14 11.61
N ILE A 41 -0.51 0.91 10.91
CA ILE A 41 -1.44 1.89 11.45
C ILE A 41 -2.84 1.59 10.95
N SER A 42 -3.83 1.73 11.83
CA SER A 42 -5.21 1.41 11.53
C SER A 42 -6.13 2.49 12.05
N ARG A 43 -7.15 2.80 11.25
CA ARG A 43 -8.21 3.72 11.65
C ARG A 43 -9.57 3.14 11.24
N THR A 44 -10.59 3.42 12.05
CA THR A 44 -11.97 2.98 11.84
C THR A 44 -12.85 4.22 11.64
N GLY A 45 -13.78 4.13 10.69
CA GLY A 45 -14.81 5.13 10.44
C GLY A 45 -16.16 4.46 10.18
N PHE A 46 -17.24 5.24 10.22
CA PHE A 46 -18.60 4.80 9.92
C PHE A 46 -19.06 5.49 8.64
N TYR A 47 -19.24 4.70 7.56
CA TYR A 47 -19.67 5.16 6.24
C TYR A 47 -20.57 4.11 5.61
N PHE A 48 -21.50 4.51 4.77
CA PHE A 48 -22.46 3.63 4.07
C PHE A 48 -23.23 2.71 5.04
N ASP A 49 -23.62 3.26 6.19
CA ASP A 49 -24.32 2.54 7.26
C ASP A 49 -23.54 1.32 7.80
N THR A 50 -22.21 1.31 7.63
CA THR A 50 -21.35 0.24 8.12
C THR A 50 -20.03 0.77 8.69
N VAL A 51 -19.33 -0.08 9.41
CA VAL A 51 -18.00 0.21 9.95
C VAL A 51 -16.95 -0.17 8.92
N ILE A 52 -16.12 0.80 8.54
CA ILE A 52 -14.98 0.61 7.66
C ILE A 52 -13.70 0.74 8.48
N GLN A 53 -12.86 -0.27 8.44
CA GLN A 53 -11.52 -0.23 9.02
C GLN A 53 -10.48 -0.28 7.90
N ILE A 54 -9.54 0.66 7.91
CA ILE A 54 -8.44 0.72 6.95
C ILE A 54 -7.13 0.52 7.72
N THR A 55 -6.31 -0.40 7.25
CA THR A 55 -5.00 -0.71 7.86
C THR A 55 -3.91 -0.56 6.79
N LEU A 56 -2.88 0.22 7.12
CA LEU A 56 -1.69 0.39 6.29
C LEU A 56 -0.55 -0.42 6.88
N TYR A 57 0.08 -1.26 6.07
CA TYR A 57 1.16 -2.18 6.51
C TYR A 57 2.55 -1.65 6.15
N ASP A 58 2.67 -0.84 5.10
CA ASP A 58 3.97 -0.46 4.54
C ASP A 58 4.36 1.00 4.83
N THR A 59 3.49 1.75 5.49
CA THR A 59 3.72 3.16 5.81
C THR A 59 3.07 3.53 7.15
N ALA A 60 3.69 4.45 7.88
CA ALA A 60 3.12 5.09 9.05
C ALA A 60 2.59 6.51 8.75
N ASP A 61 2.40 6.85 7.46
CA ASP A 61 1.90 8.14 7.05
C ASP A 61 0.38 8.20 7.20
N GLU A 62 -0.08 8.86 8.26
CA GLU A 62 -1.51 9.03 8.55
C GLU A 62 -2.25 9.82 7.47
N SER A 63 -1.56 10.63 6.67
CA SER A 63 -2.19 11.39 5.58
C SER A 63 -2.83 10.50 4.52
N VAL A 64 -2.31 9.28 4.36
CA VAL A 64 -2.90 8.27 3.47
C VAL A 64 -4.25 7.80 4.01
N LEU A 65 -4.38 7.61 5.34
CA LEU A 65 -5.67 7.27 5.97
C LEU A 65 -6.66 8.44 5.81
N ASP A 66 -6.21 9.68 6.00
CA ASP A 66 -7.04 10.87 5.79
C ASP A 66 -7.58 10.91 4.34
N GLY A 67 -6.74 10.64 3.37
CA GLY A 67 -7.15 10.54 1.97
C GLY A 67 -8.17 9.45 1.71
N CYS A 68 -7.99 8.27 2.30
CA CYS A 68 -8.94 7.16 2.17
C CYS A 68 -10.31 7.49 2.78
N PHE A 69 -10.34 8.09 3.97
CA PHE A 69 -11.59 8.47 4.61
C PHE A 69 -12.27 9.66 3.94
N ALA A 70 -11.52 10.64 3.43
CA ALA A 70 -12.08 11.70 2.59
C ALA A 70 -12.73 11.15 1.32
N LEU A 71 -12.16 10.11 0.72
CA LEU A 71 -12.74 9.43 -0.42
C LEU A 71 -14.02 8.66 -0.04
N ALA A 72 -14.03 7.96 1.11
CA ALA A 72 -15.22 7.28 1.62
C ALA A 72 -16.35 8.28 1.87
N GLU A 73 -16.06 9.42 2.50
CA GLU A 73 -17.04 10.49 2.73
C GLU A 73 -17.58 11.06 1.41
N LYS A 74 -16.69 11.31 0.44
CA LYS A 74 -17.11 11.79 -0.89
C LYS A 74 -18.13 10.83 -1.51
N TYR A 75 -17.83 9.55 -1.53
CA TYR A 75 -18.73 8.58 -2.17
C TYR A 75 -19.98 8.29 -1.36
N GLU A 76 -19.93 8.38 -0.04
CA GLU A 76 -21.13 8.35 0.78
C GLU A 76 -22.07 9.51 0.44
N ASN A 77 -21.53 10.73 0.28
CA ASN A 77 -22.31 11.90 -0.12
C ASN A 77 -22.94 11.77 -1.51
N LEU A 78 -22.43 10.92 -2.37
CA LEU A 78 -22.97 10.66 -3.69
C LEU A 78 -23.92 9.45 -3.70
N PHE A 79 -23.53 8.36 -3.06
CA PHE A 79 -24.12 7.04 -3.30
C PHE A 79 -24.94 6.48 -2.14
N SER A 80 -24.96 7.12 -0.96
CA SER A 80 -25.77 6.65 0.15
C SER A 80 -27.26 6.74 -0.16
N ALA A 81 -27.97 5.64 0.03
CA ALA A 81 -29.43 5.62 -0.13
C ALA A 81 -30.17 6.25 1.06
N THR A 82 -29.49 6.38 2.21
CA THR A 82 -30.06 6.86 3.49
C THR A 82 -29.69 8.30 3.81
N LYS A 83 -28.56 8.79 3.26
CA LYS A 83 -28.10 10.15 3.49
C LYS A 83 -28.88 11.14 2.62
N GLU A 84 -29.68 12.00 3.25
CA GLU A 84 -30.42 13.05 2.55
C GLU A 84 -29.53 13.89 1.67
N ARG A 85 -30.02 14.21 0.48
CA ARG A 85 -29.33 15.01 -0.55
C ARG A 85 -28.14 14.31 -1.25
N SER A 86 -27.88 13.04 -0.98
CA SER A 86 -27.02 12.27 -1.86
C SER A 86 -27.69 12.09 -3.23
N ASP A 87 -26.91 11.79 -4.25
CA ASP A 87 -27.47 11.57 -5.59
C ASP A 87 -28.44 10.39 -5.60
N VAL A 88 -28.08 9.28 -4.97
CA VAL A 88 -28.94 8.08 -4.89
C VAL A 88 -30.21 8.34 -4.06
N TRP A 89 -30.09 9.08 -2.96
CA TRP A 89 -31.27 9.48 -2.19
C TRP A 89 -32.23 10.34 -3.04
N ASN A 90 -31.68 11.32 -3.76
CA ASN A 90 -32.48 12.19 -4.65
C ASN A 90 -33.16 11.37 -5.76
N ILE A 91 -32.47 10.42 -6.38
CA ILE A 91 -33.06 9.51 -7.39
C ILE A 91 -34.21 8.73 -6.78
N ASN A 92 -34.03 8.13 -5.60
CA ASN A 92 -35.02 7.32 -4.93
C ASN A 92 -36.24 8.10 -4.52
N HIS A 93 -36.12 9.41 -4.27
CA HIS A 93 -37.21 10.29 -3.84
C HIS A 93 -37.75 11.19 -4.97
N ALA A 94 -37.29 10.98 -6.20
CA ALA A 94 -37.69 11.82 -7.34
C ALA A 94 -39.17 11.71 -7.71
N GLY A 95 -39.87 10.64 -7.34
CA GLY A 95 -41.31 10.49 -7.63
C GLY A 95 -41.67 10.48 -9.12
N GLY A 96 -40.70 10.21 -9.98
CA GLY A 96 -40.82 10.29 -11.44
C GLY A 96 -40.35 11.61 -12.06
N GLU A 97 -39.92 12.57 -11.22
CA GLU A 97 -39.32 13.82 -11.68
C GLU A 97 -37.88 13.62 -12.11
N THR A 98 -37.39 14.54 -12.95
CA THR A 98 -35.98 14.57 -13.37
C THR A 98 -35.14 15.15 -12.26
N VAL A 99 -34.02 14.44 -11.90
CA VAL A 99 -33.02 14.92 -10.94
C VAL A 99 -31.66 15.12 -11.60
N THR A 100 -30.96 16.12 -11.14
CA THR A 100 -29.57 16.33 -11.54
C THR A 100 -28.66 15.61 -10.57
N VAL A 101 -27.74 14.81 -11.09
CA VAL A 101 -26.77 14.02 -10.31
C VAL A 101 -25.35 14.26 -10.83
N SER A 102 -24.34 13.87 -10.05
CA SER A 102 -22.95 13.98 -10.43
C SER A 102 -22.58 13.06 -11.60
N GLU A 103 -21.51 13.40 -12.28
CA GLU A 103 -20.99 12.57 -13.38
C GLU A 103 -20.58 11.17 -12.86
N GLU A 104 -20.02 11.09 -11.66
CA GLU A 104 -19.67 9.83 -11.00
C GLU A 104 -20.88 8.92 -10.81
N THR A 105 -22.01 9.48 -10.40
CA THR A 105 -23.26 8.74 -10.25
C THR A 105 -23.79 8.26 -11.60
N VAL A 106 -23.75 9.10 -12.62
CA VAL A 106 -24.13 8.70 -13.98
C VAL A 106 -23.28 7.53 -14.47
N LYS A 107 -21.94 7.60 -14.29
CA LYS A 107 -21.04 6.50 -14.65
C LYS A 107 -21.38 5.21 -13.92
N LEU A 108 -21.62 5.29 -12.61
CA LEU A 108 -21.99 4.12 -11.81
C LEU A 108 -23.28 3.46 -12.34
N LEU A 109 -24.31 4.25 -12.64
CA LEU A 109 -25.59 3.76 -13.15
C LEU A 109 -25.45 3.09 -14.52
N ILE A 110 -24.63 3.67 -15.41
CA ILE A 110 -24.34 3.07 -16.74
C ILE A 110 -23.62 1.72 -16.60
N TRP A 111 -22.71 1.60 -15.64
CA TRP A 111 -21.99 0.34 -15.40
C TRP A 111 -22.85 -0.73 -14.72
N ALA A 112 -23.89 -0.33 -14.00
CA ALA A 112 -24.79 -1.24 -13.28
C ALA A 112 -25.98 -1.73 -14.15
N ALA A 113 -26.21 -1.11 -15.28
CA ALA A 113 -27.33 -1.43 -16.19
C ALA A 113 -26.92 -2.51 -17.21
#